data_8ddd4b339fcb77bbc7f390dde3b7dc6f
#
_entry.id   8ddd4b339fcb77bbc7f390dde3b7dc6f
#
_cell.length_a   1.000
_cell.length_b   1.000
_cell.length_c   1.000
_cell.angle_alpha   90.00
_cell.angle_beta   90.00
_cell.angle_gamma   90.00
#
_symmetry.space_group_name_H-M   'P 1'
#
loop_
_entity.id
_entity.type
_entity.pdbx_description
1 polymer ?
#
loop_
_entity_poly.entity_id
_entity_poly.type
_entity_poly.pdbx_seq_one_letter_code
_entity_poly.pdbx_strand_id
1 'polypeptide(L)'
;MKKLILLWGVLVLASSNLFAHDMFLKLRSYIVEPNTKVTVALYNGTFDKSENVITRDRMIDVSVVGPINQRNRINKNQWRDGWYESLLDLDLKSSGTHVIGVSTEARIIDLSAEDFNGYLIHDGILDVLEARKKSGEINQPARELYSKHVKTVIQVGDKRTDSFNINLDYPIEIILSQNPYTIKKGDELGFQVLRDGKPVVNQLVYASYAGFHEHADEGSHVETATMRTNS
;
A
#
# COMPACT_ATOMS: atom_id res chain seq x y z
N MET A 1 46.23 -45.52 0.47
CA MET A 1 45.91 -44.29 1.24
C MET A 1 44.82 -43.53 0.49
N LYS A 2 43.56 -43.65 0.96
CA LYS A 2 42.41 -43.01 0.34
C LYS A 2 42.25 -41.63 1.00
N LYS A 3 42.38 -40.53 0.25
CA LYS A 3 42.14 -39.19 0.73
C LYS A 3 40.61 -38.94 0.79
N LEU A 4 40.08 -38.80 1.97
CA LEU A 4 38.70 -38.41 2.25
C LEU A 4 38.63 -36.88 2.05
N ILE A 5 37.99 -36.44 0.99
CA ILE A 5 37.71 -35.01 0.74
C ILE A 5 36.40 -34.74 1.47
N LEU A 6 36.50 -34.01 2.59
CA LEU A 6 35.34 -33.51 3.36
C LEU A 6 34.82 -32.26 2.63
N LEU A 7 33.68 -32.40 1.93
CA LEU A 7 32.97 -31.29 1.29
C LEU A 7 32.19 -30.55 2.37
N TRP A 8 32.70 -29.43 2.84
CA TRP A 8 31.94 -28.50 3.70
C TRP A 8 30.94 -27.75 2.82
N GLY A 9 29.68 -28.20 2.85
CA GLY A 9 28.58 -27.46 2.29
C GLY A 9 28.30 -26.26 3.20
N VAL A 10 28.68 -25.06 2.73
CA VAL A 10 28.25 -23.80 3.34
C VAL A 10 26.77 -23.63 3.02
N LEU A 11 25.91 -23.92 3.98
CA LEU A 11 24.49 -23.58 3.93
C LEU A 11 24.40 -22.07 4.11
N VAL A 12 24.36 -21.33 3.01
CA VAL A 12 24.02 -19.90 3.03
C VAL A 12 22.54 -19.81 3.37
N LEU A 13 22.23 -19.60 4.64
CA LEU A 13 20.92 -19.15 5.06
C LEU A 13 20.74 -17.75 4.47
N ALA A 14 20.07 -17.67 3.32
CA ALA A 14 19.55 -16.39 2.84
C ALA A 14 18.53 -15.92 3.88
N SER A 15 18.95 -15.02 4.77
CA SER A 15 18.04 -14.23 5.57
C SER A 15 17.20 -13.42 4.56
N SER A 16 16.01 -13.89 4.26
CA SER A 16 15.02 -13.09 3.59
C SER A 16 14.67 -11.96 4.56
N ASN A 17 15.18 -10.77 4.30
CA ASN A 17 14.70 -9.57 4.99
C ASN A 17 13.19 -9.52 4.75
N LEU A 18 12.41 -9.84 5.77
CA LEU A 18 10.97 -9.69 5.79
C LEU A 18 10.65 -8.19 5.93
N PHE A 19 10.94 -7.43 4.89
CA PHE A 19 10.43 -6.07 4.80
C PHE A 19 8.90 -6.13 4.68
N ALA A 20 8.21 -5.31 5.44
CA ALA A 20 6.78 -5.14 5.28
C ALA A 20 6.54 -4.54 3.89
N HIS A 21 6.10 -5.40 2.96
CA HIS A 21 5.75 -4.96 1.62
C HIS A 21 4.52 -4.08 1.68
N ASP A 22 4.59 -2.88 1.12
CA ASP A 22 3.43 -2.03 0.93
C ASP A 22 2.64 -2.42 -0.32
N MET A 23 1.42 -1.94 -0.43
CA MET A 23 0.55 -2.19 -1.57
C MET A 23 0.23 -0.89 -2.29
N PHE A 24 0.43 -0.86 -3.61
CA PHE A 24 0.21 0.32 -4.43
C PHE A 24 -0.60 0.00 -5.69
N LEU A 25 -1.46 0.94 -6.09
CA LEU A 25 -2.09 0.94 -7.41
C LEU A 25 -1.34 1.90 -8.31
N LYS A 26 -0.65 1.38 -9.31
CA LYS A 26 0.16 2.15 -10.24
C LYS A 26 -0.44 2.17 -11.63
N LEU A 27 -0.36 3.33 -12.27
CA LEU A 27 -0.73 3.56 -13.64
C LEU A 27 0.42 4.24 -14.38
N ARG A 28 0.45 4.08 -15.70
CA ARG A 28 1.39 4.80 -16.55
C ARG A 28 1.10 6.32 -16.57
N SER A 29 -0.18 6.70 -16.50
CA SER A 29 -0.63 8.07 -16.38
C SER A 29 -1.87 8.13 -15.48
N TYR A 30 -1.93 9.11 -14.60
CA TYR A 30 -3.07 9.38 -13.72
C TYR A 30 -3.98 10.49 -14.30
N ILE A 31 -3.65 11.02 -15.47
CA ILE A 31 -4.49 11.93 -16.26
C ILE A 31 -4.59 11.33 -17.65
N VAL A 32 -5.80 11.03 -18.09
CA VAL A 32 -6.09 10.37 -19.36
C VAL A 32 -7.30 11.00 -20.05
N GLU A 33 -7.42 10.81 -21.36
CA GLU A 33 -8.59 11.23 -22.11
C GLU A 33 -9.77 10.26 -21.92
N PRO A 34 -11.02 10.71 -22.11
CA PRO A 34 -12.19 9.82 -22.14
C PRO A 34 -12.04 8.71 -23.20
N ASN A 35 -12.63 7.55 -22.94
CA ASN A 35 -12.51 6.35 -23.75
C ASN A 35 -11.09 5.77 -23.84
N THR A 36 -10.23 6.09 -22.86
CA THR A 36 -8.89 5.52 -22.78
C THR A 36 -8.95 4.16 -22.07
N LYS A 37 -8.29 3.16 -22.64
CA LYS A 37 -7.99 1.91 -21.95
C LYS A 37 -6.74 2.11 -21.11
N VAL A 38 -6.83 1.82 -19.83
CA VAL A 38 -5.72 1.90 -18.87
C VAL A 38 -5.45 0.54 -18.27
N THR A 39 -4.19 0.24 -18.03
CA THR A 39 -3.79 -0.90 -17.21
C THR A 39 -3.41 -0.39 -15.83
N VAL A 40 -4.10 -0.90 -14.81
CA VAL A 40 -3.80 -0.67 -13.41
C VAL A 40 -2.94 -1.83 -12.93
N ALA A 41 -1.78 -1.53 -12.37
CA ALA A 41 -0.90 -2.52 -11.76
C ALA A 41 -1.03 -2.45 -10.24
N LEU A 42 -1.34 -3.58 -9.61
CA LEU A 42 -1.31 -3.74 -8.16
C LEU A 42 0.07 -4.26 -7.77
N TYR A 43 0.85 -3.42 -7.14
CA TYR A 43 2.16 -3.72 -6.61
C TYR A 43 2.07 -4.18 -5.16
N ASN A 44 2.92 -5.11 -4.78
CA ASN A 44 3.17 -5.51 -3.40
C ASN A 44 4.69 -5.55 -3.19
N GLY A 45 5.22 -4.52 -2.59
CA GLY A 45 6.66 -4.28 -2.46
C GLY A 45 6.92 -2.82 -2.11
N THR A 46 7.83 -2.18 -2.82
CA THR A 46 8.05 -0.73 -2.73
C THR A 46 7.23 0.02 -3.79
N PHE A 47 7.22 1.35 -3.71
CA PHE A 47 6.53 2.17 -4.71
C PHE A 47 7.08 1.95 -6.12
N ASP A 48 8.37 1.68 -6.27
CA ASP A 48 9.03 1.54 -7.57
C ASP A 48 9.12 0.09 -8.06
N LYS A 49 8.99 -0.88 -7.15
CA LYS A 49 9.18 -2.30 -7.48
C LYS A 49 8.17 -3.17 -6.76
N SER A 50 7.41 -3.96 -7.53
CA SER A 50 6.63 -5.05 -6.97
C SER A 50 7.50 -6.30 -6.83
N GLU A 51 7.35 -7.02 -5.75
CA GLU A 51 8.12 -8.23 -5.46
C GLU A 51 7.27 -9.50 -5.51
N ASN A 52 5.96 -9.35 -5.30
CA ASN A 52 5.04 -10.48 -5.25
C ASN A 52 3.67 -10.11 -5.82
N VAL A 53 3.06 -11.07 -6.50
CA VAL A 53 1.66 -10.96 -6.95
C VAL A 53 0.70 -11.05 -5.76
N ILE A 54 -0.28 -10.17 -5.70
CA ILE A 54 -1.45 -10.33 -4.82
C ILE A 54 -2.44 -11.25 -5.52
N THR A 55 -2.60 -12.46 -5.00
CA THR A 55 -3.46 -13.48 -5.58
C THR A 55 -4.95 -13.15 -5.41
N ARG A 56 -5.81 -13.64 -6.35
CA ARG A 56 -7.25 -13.31 -6.37
C ARG A 56 -7.99 -13.76 -5.12
N ASP A 57 -7.57 -14.84 -4.49
CA ASP A 57 -8.14 -15.33 -3.24
C ASP A 57 -7.97 -14.32 -2.10
N ARG A 58 -6.93 -13.49 -2.15
CA ARG A 58 -6.72 -12.39 -1.19
C ARG A 58 -7.59 -11.18 -1.43
N MET A 59 -8.09 -10.96 -2.64
CA MET A 59 -8.88 -9.77 -3.00
C MET A 59 -10.33 -9.95 -2.54
N ILE A 60 -10.78 -9.22 -1.54
CA ILE A 60 -12.18 -9.23 -1.07
C ILE A 60 -13.02 -8.15 -1.73
N ASP A 61 -12.41 -7.04 -2.14
CA ASP A 61 -13.04 -6.00 -2.92
C ASP A 61 -12.09 -5.44 -3.99
N VAL A 62 -12.63 -5.23 -5.16
CA VAL A 62 -12.05 -4.44 -6.24
C VAL A 62 -13.15 -3.52 -6.76
N SER A 63 -12.98 -2.23 -6.55
CA SER A 63 -14.00 -1.24 -6.90
C SER A 63 -13.46 -0.17 -7.83
N VAL A 64 -14.29 0.23 -8.79
CA VAL A 64 -14.08 1.43 -9.61
C VAL A 64 -15.27 2.35 -9.40
N VAL A 65 -14.99 3.58 -8.94
CA VAL A 65 -15.99 4.61 -8.74
C VAL A 65 -15.85 5.65 -9.84
N GLY A 66 -16.92 5.89 -10.57
CA GLY A 66 -16.99 6.89 -11.63
C GLY A 66 -17.38 8.30 -11.15
N PRO A 67 -17.47 9.26 -12.09
CA PRO A 67 -17.66 10.68 -11.79
C PRO A 67 -18.96 11.06 -11.07
N ILE A 68 -19.95 10.18 -11.07
CA ILE A 68 -21.24 10.38 -10.38
C ILE A 68 -21.35 9.55 -9.10
N ASN A 69 -20.21 9.17 -8.52
CA ASN A 69 -20.10 8.33 -7.32
C ASN A 69 -20.72 6.92 -7.50
N GLN A 70 -20.93 6.48 -8.73
CA GLN A 70 -21.37 5.12 -8.98
C GLN A 70 -20.21 4.16 -8.76
N ARG A 71 -20.32 3.33 -7.73
CA ARG A 71 -19.39 2.27 -7.42
C ARG A 71 -19.71 1.01 -8.21
N ASN A 72 -18.77 0.54 -9.00
CA ASN A 72 -18.83 -0.71 -9.73
C ASN A 72 -17.81 -1.68 -9.13
N ARG A 73 -18.29 -2.80 -8.61
CA ARG A 73 -17.41 -3.88 -8.16
C ARG A 73 -16.96 -4.68 -9.36
N ILE A 74 -15.65 -4.80 -9.50
CA ILE A 74 -15.01 -5.55 -10.59
C ILE A 74 -14.80 -6.99 -10.12
N ASN A 75 -15.14 -7.94 -10.99
CA ASN A 75 -14.85 -9.33 -10.69
C ASN A 75 -13.32 -9.51 -10.59
N LYS A 76 -12.87 -10.02 -9.46
CA LYS A 76 -11.44 -10.23 -9.20
C LYS A 76 -10.75 -11.15 -10.22
N ASN A 77 -11.51 -12.02 -10.90
CA ASN A 77 -10.99 -12.86 -11.98
C ASN A 77 -10.64 -12.10 -13.27
N GLN A 78 -10.98 -10.81 -13.37
CA GLN A 78 -10.53 -9.95 -14.47
C GLN A 78 -9.08 -9.48 -14.32
N TRP A 79 -8.50 -9.62 -13.12
CA TRP A 79 -7.07 -9.44 -12.93
C TRP A 79 -6.30 -10.55 -13.62
N ARG A 80 -5.21 -10.21 -14.25
CA ARG A 80 -4.22 -11.15 -14.79
C ARG A 80 -2.90 -11.03 -14.05
N ASP A 81 -2.12 -12.09 -14.00
CA ASP A 81 -0.79 -12.05 -13.40
C ASP A 81 0.21 -11.46 -14.40
N GLY A 82 1.00 -10.50 -13.92
CA GLY A 82 2.26 -10.10 -14.51
C GLY A 82 3.41 -10.94 -13.92
N TRP A 83 4.64 -10.42 -13.98
CA TRP A 83 5.80 -11.13 -13.44
C TRP A 83 5.84 -11.08 -11.91
N TYR A 84 5.56 -9.92 -11.33
CA TYR A 84 5.55 -9.67 -9.89
C TYR A 84 4.36 -8.82 -9.44
N GLU A 85 3.48 -8.43 -10.36
CA GLU A 85 2.30 -7.60 -10.12
C GLU A 85 1.02 -8.25 -10.61
N SER A 86 -0.11 -7.82 -10.09
CA SER A 86 -1.42 -8.14 -10.69
C SER A 86 -1.86 -6.97 -11.57
N LEU A 87 -2.42 -7.26 -12.74
CA LEU A 87 -2.77 -6.28 -13.76
C LEU A 87 -4.27 -6.32 -14.06
N LEU A 88 -4.91 -5.15 -14.08
CA LEU A 88 -6.32 -4.97 -14.43
C LEU A 88 -6.45 -3.96 -15.57
N ASP A 89 -7.08 -4.37 -16.66
CA ASP A 89 -7.39 -3.50 -17.78
C ASP A 89 -8.79 -2.90 -17.60
N LEU A 90 -8.89 -1.58 -17.66
CA LEU A 90 -10.12 -0.81 -17.52
C LEU A 90 -10.34 0.10 -18.73
N ASP A 91 -11.61 0.27 -19.08
CA ASP A 91 -12.03 1.22 -20.12
C ASP A 91 -12.73 2.42 -19.45
N LEU A 92 -12.00 3.54 -19.32
CA LEU A 92 -12.47 4.76 -18.65
C LEU A 92 -13.19 5.66 -19.67
N LYS A 93 -14.51 5.57 -19.71
CA LYS A 93 -15.34 6.22 -20.72
C LYS A 93 -15.72 7.67 -20.37
N SER A 94 -16.12 7.87 -19.13
CA SER A 94 -16.73 9.14 -18.70
C SER A 94 -15.70 10.15 -18.20
N SER A 95 -15.78 11.39 -18.69
CA SER A 95 -14.98 12.50 -18.15
C SER A 95 -15.34 12.77 -16.69
N GLY A 96 -14.34 12.95 -15.85
CA GLY A 96 -14.44 13.22 -14.42
C GLY A 96 -13.35 12.54 -13.61
N THR A 97 -13.41 12.73 -12.30
CA THR A 97 -12.51 12.06 -11.37
C THR A 97 -13.01 10.64 -11.09
N HIS A 98 -12.13 9.66 -11.14
CA HIS A 98 -12.42 8.27 -10.84
C HIS A 98 -11.56 7.80 -9.67
N VAL A 99 -12.06 6.83 -8.90
CA VAL A 99 -11.32 6.16 -7.84
C VAL A 99 -11.29 4.67 -8.12
N ILE A 100 -10.13 4.06 -7.93
CA ILE A 100 -9.98 2.61 -7.95
C ILE A 100 -9.51 2.20 -6.56
N GLY A 101 -10.16 1.20 -5.99
CA GLY A 101 -9.82 0.65 -4.69
C GLY A 101 -9.65 -0.87 -4.73
N VAL A 102 -8.73 -1.37 -3.93
CA VAL A 102 -8.53 -2.80 -3.68
C VAL A 102 -8.41 -3.03 -2.18
N SER A 103 -9.14 -3.99 -1.67
CA SER A 103 -9.08 -4.45 -0.28
C SER A 103 -8.72 -5.92 -0.25
N THR A 104 -7.82 -6.31 0.66
CA THR A 104 -7.39 -7.69 0.83
C THR A 104 -7.95 -8.31 2.11
N GLU A 105 -8.14 -9.62 2.07
CA GLU A 105 -8.44 -10.42 3.24
C GLU A 105 -7.31 -10.35 4.27
N ALA A 106 -7.69 -10.35 5.54
CA ALA A 106 -6.73 -10.40 6.63
C ALA A 106 -6.03 -11.76 6.68
N ARG A 107 -4.71 -11.74 6.89
CA ARG A 107 -3.89 -12.95 7.08
C ARG A 107 -3.06 -12.84 8.33
N ILE A 108 -2.81 -13.99 8.93
CA ILE A 108 -1.92 -14.09 10.08
C ILE A 108 -0.49 -14.26 9.57
N ILE A 109 0.43 -13.52 10.18
CA ILE A 109 1.87 -13.71 10.07
C ILE A 109 2.44 -13.94 11.46
N ASP A 110 3.28 -14.96 11.59
CA ASP A 110 4.05 -15.23 12.81
C ASP A 110 5.49 -14.75 12.57
N LEU A 111 5.97 -13.89 13.44
CA LEU A 111 7.30 -13.27 13.36
C LEU A 111 8.11 -13.59 14.59
N SER A 112 9.40 -13.83 14.42
CA SER A 112 10.33 -13.88 15.56
C SER A 112 10.34 -12.53 16.29
N ALA A 113 10.86 -12.51 17.51
CA ALA A 113 11.01 -11.23 18.25
C ALA A 113 11.92 -10.25 17.50
N GLU A 114 13.00 -10.76 16.90
CA GLU A 114 13.96 -9.98 16.13
C GLU A 114 13.30 -9.37 14.87
N ASP A 115 12.62 -10.20 14.08
CA ASP A 115 11.95 -9.75 12.84
C ASP A 115 10.85 -8.73 13.14
N PHE A 116 10.02 -8.98 14.18
CA PHE A 116 8.94 -8.06 14.53
C PHE A 116 9.46 -6.72 15.07
N ASN A 117 10.48 -6.74 15.93
CA ASN A 117 11.09 -5.51 16.42
C ASN A 117 11.81 -4.75 15.28
N GLY A 118 12.48 -5.45 14.38
CA GLY A 118 13.09 -4.89 13.18
C GLY A 118 12.04 -4.23 12.26
N TYR A 119 10.91 -4.91 12.03
CA TYR A 119 9.76 -4.37 11.31
C TYR A 119 9.24 -3.07 11.96
N LEU A 120 9.01 -3.06 13.29
CA LEU A 120 8.53 -1.87 13.99
C LEU A 120 9.50 -0.68 13.90
N ILE A 121 10.81 -0.96 13.89
CA ILE A 121 11.84 0.09 13.71
C ILE A 121 11.80 0.61 12.28
N HIS A 122 11.81 -0.29 11.30
CA HIS A 122 11.83 0.03 9.89
C HIS A 122 10.61 0.89 9.50
N ASP A 123 9.43 0.53 9.97
CA ASP A 123 8.18 1.25 9.66
C ASP A 123 7.91 2.43 10.61
N GLY A 124 8.86 2.78 11.50
CA GLY A 124 8.73 3.93 12.41
C GLY A 124 7.63 3.79 13.46
N ILE A 125 7.17 2.57 13.76
CA ILE A 125 6.11 2.27 14.74
C ILE A 125 6.74 2.16 16.15
N LEU A 126 7.45 3.20 16.54
CA LEU A 126 8.27 3.20 17.74
C LEU A 126 7.45 3.18 19.04
N ASP A 127 6.23 3.65 19.02
CA ASP A 127 5.29 3.60 20.15
C ASP A 127 4.93 2.16 20.55
N VAL A 128 4.70 1.28 19.56
CA VAL A 128 4.48 -0.16 19.79
C VAL A 128 5.75 -0.83 20.29
N LEU A 129 6.92 -0.50 19.73
CA LEU A 129 8.20 -1.01 20.18
C LEU A 129 8.46 -0.66 21.64
N GLU A 130 8.21 0.59 22.05
CA GLU A 130 8.34 1.03 23.43
C GLU A 130 7.32 0.35 24.35
N ALA A 131 6.10 0.12 23.90
CA ALA A 131 5.11 -0.64 24.67
C ALA A 131 5.60 -2.07 24.94
N ARG A 132 6.16 -2.76 23.93
CA ARG A 132 6.75 -4.10 24.06
C ARG A 132 7.90 -4.14 25.07
N LYS A 133 8.77 -3.10 25.06
CA LYS A 133 9.85 -2.97 26.05
C LYS A 133 9.29 -2.85 27.48
N LYS A 134 8.29 -1.98 27.66
CA LYS A 134 7.66 -1.75 28.98
C LYS A 134 6.92 -2.96 29.51
N SER A 135 6.28 -3.76 28.65
CA SER A 135 5.57 -4.99 29.04
C SER A 135 6.51 -6.20 29.20
N GLY A 136 7.79 -6.08 28.85
CA GLY A 136 8.76 -7.20 28.89
C GLY A 136 8.64 -8.17 27.73
N GLU A 137 7.93 -7.78 26.65
CA GLU A 137 7.66 -8.63 25.48
C GLU A 137 8.71 -8.48 24.36
N ILE A 138 9.75 -7.67 24.56
CA ILE A 138 10.75 -7.37 23.53
C ILE A 138 11.43 -8.62 22.96
N ASN A 139 11.55 -9.68 23.74
CA ASN A 139 12.14 -10.96 23.34
C ASN A 139 11.08 -12.05 23.01
N GLN A 140 9.79 -11.69 22.94
CA GLN A 140 8.72 -12.60 22.60
C GLN A 140 8.40 -12.53 21.10
N PRO A 141 8.10 -13.66 20.44
CA PRO A 141 7.59 -13.67 19.09
C PRO A 141 6.25 -12.93 19.03
N ALA A 142 5.88 -12.46 17.86
CA ALA A 142 4.61 -11.80 17.63
C ALA A 142 3.79 -12.53 16.59
N ARG A 143 2.46 -12.48 16.77
CA ARG A 143 1.49 -12.93 15.78
C ARG A 143 0.63 -11.73 15.39
N GLU A 144 0.70 -11.34 14.12
CA GLU A 144 -0.01 -10.21 13.59
C GLU A 144 -1.12 -10.66 12.64
N LEU A 145 -2.29 -10.06 12.76
CA LEU A 145 -3.37 -10.16 11.78
C LEU A 145 -3.35 -8.90 10.93
N TYR A 146 -2.94 -8.99 9.68
CA TYR A 146 -2.81 -7.83 8.80
C TYR A 146 -3.67 -7.95 7.54
N SER A 147 -4.15 -6.81 7.06
CA SER A 147 -4.79 -6.64 5.76
C SER A 147 -4.28 -5.36 5.10
N LYS A 148 -4.44 -5.28 3.79
CA LYS A 148 -3.99 -4.12 3.01
C LYS A 148 -5.16 -3.54 2.23
N HIS A 149 -5.28 -2.21 2.26
CA HIS A 149 -6.34 -1.47 1.60
C HIS A 149 -5.72 -0.30 0.86
N VAL A 150 -5.96 -0.20 -0.44
CA VAL A 150 -5.33 0.83 -1.27
C VAL A 150 -6.35 1.47 -2.19
N LYS A 151 -6.20 2.78 -2.38
CA LYS A 151 -6.97 3.57 -3.36
C LYS A 151 -6.04 4.37 -4.24
N THR A 152 -6.47 4.59 -5.47
CA THR A 152 -5.85 5.58 -6.37
C THR A 152 -6.93 6.44 -7.00
N VAL A 153 -6.58 7.70 -7.28
CA VAL A 153 -7.44 8.68 -7.94
C VAL A 153 -6.92 8.93 -9.34
N ILE A 154 -7.81 8.91 -10.33
CA ILE A 154 -7.49 9.11 -11.75
C ILE A 154 -8.38 10.23 -12.30
N GLN A 155 -7.79 11.14 -13.06
CA GLN A 155 -8.52 12.16 -13.78
C GLN A 155 -8.72 11.74 -15.23
N VAL A 156 -9.98 11.76 -15.67
CA VAL A 156 -10.36 11.50 -17.07
C VAL A 156 -10.91 12.80 -17.67
N GLY A 157 -10.26 13.32 -18.69
CA GLY A 157 -10.60 14.61 -19.31
C GLY A 157 -10.53 15.78 -18.32
N ASP A 158 -11.20 16.88 -18.65
CA ASP A 158 -11.04 18.16 -17.92
C ASP A 158 -12.03 18.37 -16.77
N LYS A 159 -13.13 17.62 -16.74
CA LYS A 159 -14.16 17.78 -15.70
C LYS A 159 -13.66 17.26 -14.36
N ARG A 160 -13.60 18.09 -13.33
CA ARG A 160 -13.31 17.69 -11.94
C ARG A 160 -14.61 17.35 -11.24
N THR A 161 -14.67 16.18 -10.60
CA THR A 161 -15.85 15.71 -9.83
C THR A 161 -15.45 15.25 -8.44
N ASP A 162 -16.42 15.05 -7.55
CA ASP A 162 -16.19 14.83 -6.12
C ASP A 162 -15.95 13.37 -5.74
N SER A 163 -15.80 12.48 -6.74
CA SER A 163 -15.56 11.04 -6.46
C SER A 163 -14.25 10.78 -5.70
N PHE A 164 -13.31 11.75 -5.69
CA PHE A 164 -12.04 11.64 -4.98
C PHE A 164 -12.20 11.39 -3.48
N ASN A 165 -13.31 11.84 -2.86
CA ASN A 165 -13.55 11.72 -1.42
C ASN A 165 -14.44 10.52 -1.05
N ILE A 166 -14.69 9.60 -1.98
CA ILE A 166 -15.55 8.46 -1.72
C ILE A 166 -15.00 7.57 -0.60
N ASN A 167 -15.87 7.18 0.31
CA ASN A 167 -15.64 6.11 1.27
C ASN A 167 -16.02 4.76 0.64
N LEU A 168 -15.09 3.81 0.61
CA LEU A 168 -15.29 2.45 0.10
C LEU A 168 -15.63 1.46 1.22
N ASP A 169 -15.77 1.93 2.46
CA ASP A 169 -16.03 1.11 3.65
C ASP A 169 -14.93 0.07 3.91
N TYR A 170 -13.69 0.40 3.59
CA TYR A 170 -12.55 -0.41 3.96
C TYR A 170 -12.22 -0.25 5.45
N PRO A 171 -11.65 -1.28 6.10
CA PRO A 171 -11.29 -1.22 7.52
C PRO A 171 -10.42 -0.02 7.90
N ILE A 172 -9.53 0.39 7.00
CA ILE A 172 -8.79 1.65 7.11
C ILE A 172 -8.77 2.34 5.74
N GLU A 173 -9.01 3.66 5.74
CA GLU A 173 -9.05 4.47 4.52
C GLU A 173 -8.49 5.85 4.72
N ILE A 174 -7.86 6.39 3.67
CA ILE A 174 -7.56 7.81 3.53
C ILE A 174 -8.63 8.46 2.67
N ILE A 175 -9.28 9.49 3.18
CA ILE A 175 -10.30 10.29 2.49
C ILE A 175 -9.72 11.68 2.23
N LEU A 176 -9.60 12.07 0.97
CA LEU A 176 -9.08 13.38 0.59
C LEU A 176 -10.11 14.48 0.85
N SER A 177 -9.66 15.64 1.32
CA SER A 177 -10.51 16.80 1.58
C SER A 177 -10.76 17.65 0.33
N GLN A 178 -9.89 17.56 -0.67
CA GLN A 178 -10.03 18.24 -1.96
C GLN A 178 -9.55 17.36 -3.11
N ASN A 179 -10.00 17.68 -4.32
CA ASN A 179 -9.61 16.95 -5.51
C ASN A 179 -8.11 17.18 -5.79
N PRO A 180 -7.26 16.12 -5.82
CA PRO A 180 -5.82 16.26 -5.98
C PRO A 180 -5.42 16.89 -7.33
N TYR A 181 -6.33 16.88 -8.31
CA TYR A 181 -6.10 17.49 -9.62
C TYR A 181 -6.46 18.98 -9.70
N THR A 182 -6.86 19.58 -8.59
CA THR A 182 -7.11 21.04 -8.47
C THR A 182 -6.01 21.77 -7.70
N ILE A 183 -5.15 21.04 -7.00
CA ILE A 183 -4.05 21.60 -6.21
C ILE A 183 -2.82 21.90 -7.11
N LYS A 184 -2.00 22.83 -6.69
CA LYS A 184 -0.76 23.23 -7.36
C LYS A 184 0.44 22.93 -6.48
N LYS A 185 1.63 22.96 -7.07
CA LYS A 185 2.87 22.83 -6.31
C LYS A 185 2.95 23.91 -5.23
N GLY A 186 3.08 23.48 -3.97
CA GLY A 186 3.13 24.35 -2.80
C GLY A 186 1.81 24.46 -2.03
N ASP A 187 0.70 23.98 -2.61
CA ASP A 187 -0.57 23.90 -1.89
C ASP A 187 -0.55 22.72 -0.91
N GLU A 188 -1.40 22.80 0.11
CA GLU A 188 -1.63 21.72 1.06
C GLU A 188 -2.70 20.76 0.54
N LEU A 189 -2.52 19.46 0.74
CA LEU A 189 -3.51 18.42 0.51
C LEU A 189 -4.03 17.91 1.86
N GLY A 190 -5.27 18.29 2.20
CA GLY A 190 -5.94 17.79 3.40
C GLY A 190 -6.50 16.38 3.20
N PHE A 191 -6.49 15.59 4.27
CA PHE A 191 -7.11 14.26 4.29
C PHE A 191 -7.54 13.85 5.70
N GLN A 192 -8.41 12.86 5.78
CA GLN A 192 -8.74 12.15 7.01
C GLN A 192 -8.33 10.69 6.89
N VAL A 193 -7.87 10.10 7.99
CA VAL A 193 -7.72 8.64 8.11
C VAL A 193 -8.93 8.11 8.86
N LEU A 194 -9.64 7.17 8.26
CA LEU A 194 -10.77 6.50 8.87
C LEU A 194 -10.39 5.06 9.23
N ARG A 195 -10.82 4.60 10.41
CA ARG A 195 -10.87 3.19 10.80
C ARG A 195 -12.31 2.81 11.08
N ASP A 196 -12.82 1.81 10.38
CA ASP A 196 -14.22 1.39 10.45
C ASP A 196 -15.20 2.57 10.30
N GLY A 197 -14.92 3.45 9.33
CA GLY A 197 -15.71 4.65 9.01
C GLY A 197 -15.59 5.80 10.00
N LYS A 198 -14.73 5.72 11.02
CA LYS A 198 -14.55 6.77 12.03
C LYS A 198 -13.16 7.40 11.94
N PRO A 199 -13.03 8.73 12.09
CA PRO A 199 -11.73 9.38 12.13
C PRO A 199 -10.82 8.81 13.22
N VAL A 200 -9.54 8.64 12.88
CA VAL A 200 -8.52 8.15 13.81
C VAL A 200 -7.57 9.28 14.15
N VAL A 201 -7.40 9.52 15.44
CA VAL A 201 -6.45 10.49 15.99
C VAL A 201 -5.11 9.80 16.26
N ASN A 202 -4.02 10.55 16.10
CA ASN A 202 -2.64 10.07 16.35
C ASN A 202 -2.19 8.89 15.44
N GLN A 203 -2.85 8.70 14.29
CA GLN A 203 -2.42 7.72 13.30
C GLN A 203 -1.18 8.22 12.56
N LEU A 204 -0.14 7.41 12.53
CA LEU A 204 1.06 7.67 11.75
C LEU A 204 0.72 7.58 10.25
N VAL A 205 1.17 8.58 9.49
CA VAL A 205 0.97 8.69 8.03
C VAL A 205 2.27 9.12 7.39
N TYR A 206 2.65 8.44 6.34
CA TYR A 206 3.78 8.77 5.49
C TYR A 206 3.31 9.34 4.16
N ALA A 207 4.04 10.32 3.64
CA ALA A 207 3.81 10.88 2.32
C ALA A 207 5.13 10.97 1.55
N SER A 208 5.09 10.60 0.26
CA SER A 208 6.23 10.67 -0.64
C SER A 208 5.78 10.90 -2.08
N TYR A 209 6.69 10.89 -3.03
CA TYR A 209 6.41 11.05 -4.45
C TYR A 209 7.22 10.05 -5.30
N ALA A 210 6.76 9.79 -6.51
CA ALA A 210 7.45 8.90 -7.43
C ALA A 210 8.87 9.41 -7.75
N GLY A 211 9.85 8.50 -7.66
CA GLY A 211 11.25 8.84 -7.88
C GLY A 211 11.94 9.49 -6.68
N PHE A 212 11.30 9.53 -5.52
CA PHE A 212 11.96 9.89 -4.28
C PHE A 212 12.85 8.71 -3.84
N HIS A 213 14.13 8.98 -3.79
CA HIS A 213 15.16 8.06 -3.28
C HIS A 213 15.99 8.83 -2.28
N GLU A 214 15.75 8.62 -1.01
CA GLU A 214 16.70 9.07 -0.02
C GLU A 214 17.72 7.96 0.22
N HIS A 215 18.99 8.33 0.27
CA HIS A 215 20.05 7.44 0.73
C HIS A 215 19.92 7.27 2.24
N ALA A 216 18.90 6.53 2.67
CA ALA A 216 18.84 6.08 4.04
C ALA A 216 19.84 4.93 4.20
N ASP A 217 20.55 4.92 5.31
CA ASP A 217 21.29 3.74 5.75
C ASP A 217 20.36 2.53 5.70
N GLU A 218 20.88 1.39 5.24
CA GLU A 218 20.09 0.16 5.08
C GLU A 218 19.18 -0.07 6.30
N GLY A 219 17.87 0.02 6.10
CA GLY A 219 16.88 -0.38 7.11
C GLY A 219 15.94 0.70 7.66
N SER A 220 15.85 1.89 7.07
CA SER A 220 14.81 2.86 7.47
C SER A 220 13.92 3.27 6.30
N HIS A 221 12.60 3.33 6.52
CA HIS A 221 11.68 4.04 5.63
C HIS A 221 11.95 5.52 5.75
N VAL A 222 12.39 6.12 4.66
CA VAL A 222 12.56 7.56 4.58
C VAL A 222 11.55 8.09 3.59
N GLU A 223 10.62 8.89 4.09
CA GLU A 223 9.60 9.56 3.28
C GLU A 223 9.82 11.07 3.32
N THR A 224 9.25 11.73 2.29
CA THR A 224 9.33 13.19 2.17
C THR A 224 8.67 13.90 3.35
N ALA A 225 7.62 13.30 3.91
CA ALA A 225 6.94 13.83 5.08
C ALA A 225 6.35 12.71 5.93
N THR A 226 6.51 12.85 7.24
CA THR A 226 5.92 11.99 8.25
C THR A 226 5.05 12.84 9.16
N MET A 227 3.83 12.43 9.41
CA MET A 227 2.91 13.14 10.28
C MET A 227 2.01 12.19 11.06
N ARG A 228 1.38 12.72 12.11
CA ARG A 228 0.29 12.03 12.80
C ARG A 228 -0.99 12.82 12.65
N THR A 229 -2.10 12.09 12.48
CA THR A 229 -3.43 12.74 12.39
C THR A 229 -3.74 13.49 13.69
N ASN A 230 -4.33 14.67 13.54
CA ASN A 230 -4.86 15.48 14.64
C ASN A 230 -6.32 15.12 14.97
N SER A 231 -6.90 15.80 15.94
CA SER A 231 -8.31 15.69 16.33
C SER A 231 -9.22 16.40 15.35
#